data_82ddd7107cdebc34748b64e794d74334
#
_entry.id   82ddd7107cdebc34748b64e794d74334
#
_cell.length_a   1.000
_cell.length_b   1.000
_cell.length_c   1.000
_cell.angle_alpha   90.00
_cell.angle_beta   90.00
_cell.angle_gamma   90.00
#
_symmetry.space_group_name_H-M   'P 1'
#
loop_
_entity.id
_entity.type
_entity.pdbx_description
1 polymer ?
#
loop_
_entity_poly.entity_id
_entity_poly.type
_entity_poly.pdbx_seq_one_letter_code
_entity_poly.pdbx_strand_id
1 'polypeptide(L)'
;GQAILCCKNVVDSPFLVINADDYYGKEAYREAYRYLTEKKNTDSIEICMVGFVLKNTLSENGGVTRGLCQVDDNGMLTRIVETQNIEKGDDSKAIIKGDSGDRIIDADSPVSMNMWGMSPEFFTILDSGFEEFLAKTEEGNLKAEYLLPTLIGQLLQEGRLKVKVLKSRDQWFGVTYKED
;
A
#
# COMPACT_ATOMS: atom_id res chain seq x y z
N GLY A 1 2.79 9.13 -6.53
CA GLY A 1 1.69 9.33 -7.48
C GLY A 1 2.19 9.85 -8.83
N GLN A 2 2.94 10.93 -8.87
CA GLN A 2 3.38 11.55 -10.13
C GLN A 2 4.17 10.60 -11.04
N ALA A 3 5.10 9.82 -10.52
CA ALA A 3 5.88 8.86 -11.31
C ALA A 3 4.99 7.83 -12.04
N ILE A 4 3.90 7.39 -11.39
CA ILE A 4 2.91 6.51 -11.99
C ILE A 4 2.17 7.24 -13.10
N LEU A 5 1.76 8.48 -12.87
CA LEU A 5 1.04 9.31 -13.85
C LEU A 5 1.85 9.53 -15.14
N CYS A 6 3.19 9.58 -15.07
CA CYS A 6 4.05 9.66 -16.26
C CYS A 6 3.91 8.44 -17.20
N CYS A 7 3.37 7.32 -16.71
CA CYS A 7 3.13 6.11 -17.53
C CYS A 7 1.78 6.13 -18.26
N LYS A 8 0.91 7.13 -18.05
CA LYS A 8 -0.47 7.23 -18.58
C LYS A 8 -0.58 6.96 -20.08
N ASN A 9 0.41 7.42 -20.88
CA ASN A 9 0.34 7.31 -22.33
C ASN A 9 1.03 6.07 -22.91
N VAL A 10 1.58 5.19 -22.04
CA VAL A 10 2.31 3.98 -22.48
C VAL A 10 1.76 2.70 -21.86
N VAL A 11 0.94 2.80 -20.81
CA VAL A 11 0.30 1.66 -20.14
C VAL A 11 -1.19 1.63 -20.51
N ASP A 12 -1.59 0.60 -21.26
CA ASP A 12 -2.94 0.40 -21.80
C ASP A 12 -3.66 -0.86 -21.27
N SER A 13 -3.01 -1.56 -20.37
CA SER A 13 -3.50 -2.81 -19.75
C SER A 13 -3.37 -2.77 -18.23
N PRO A 14 -4.05 -3.67 -17.48
CA PRO A 14 -3.88 -3.74 -16.03
C PRO A 14 -2.41 -3.87 -15.63
N PHE A 15 -2.01 -3.14 -14.59
CA PHE A 15 -0.62 -3.01 -14.18
C PHE A 15 -0.44 -3.10 -12.67
N LEU A 16 0.77 -3.39 -12.27
CA LEU A 16 1.18 -3.47 -10.87
C LEU A 16 2.20 -2.36 -10.56
N VAL A 17 1.94 -1.64 -9.48
CA VAL A 17 2.86 -0.63 -8.93
C VAL A 17 3.61 -1.25 -7.76
N ILE A 18 4.93 -1.16 -7.77
CA ILE A 18 5.83 -1.64 -6.73
C ILE A 18 6.96 -0.63 -6.50
N ASN A 19 7.63 -0.72 -5.37
CA ASN A 19 8.90 -0.04 -5.17
C ASN A 19 10.02 -0.83 -5.87
N ALA A 20 10.95 -0.13 -6.50
CA ALA A 20 12.01 -0.76 -7.29
C ALA A 20 13.09 -1.43 -6.45
N ASP A 21 13.19 -1.04 -5.19
CA ASP A 21 14.19 -1.45 -4.20
C ASP A 21 13.60 -2.37 -3.11
N ASP A 22 12.50 -3.05 -3.44
CA ASP A 22 11.83 -3.99 -2.53
C ASP A 22 11.74 -5.41 -3.13
N TYR A 23 11.90 -6.40 -2.30
CA TYR A 23 11.62 -7.81 -2.63
C TYR A 23 10.25 -8.22 -2.06
N TYR A 24 9.34 -8.65 -2.93
CA TYR A 24 7.95 -8.96 -2.58
C TYR A 24 7.62 -10.46 -2.54
N GLY A 25 8.57 -11.34 -2.90
CA GLY A 25 8.32 -12.77 -3.03
C GLY A 25 7.55 -13.16 -4.30
N LYS A 26 7.31 -14.45 -4.49
CA LYS A 26 6.68 -14.99 -5.72
C LYS A 26 5.17 -15.11 -5.62
N GLU A 27 4.65 -15.40 -4.43
CA GLU A 27 3.20 -15.55 -4.21
C GLU A 27 2.48 -14.21 -4.43
N ALA A 28 3.05 -13.12 -3.91
CA ALA A 28 2.52 -11.77 -4.06
C ALA A 28 2.27 -11.40 -5.53
N TYR A 29 3.24 -11.64 -6.42
CA TYR A 29 3.08 -11.40 -7.85
C TYR A 29 2.04 -12.32 -8.49
N ARG A 30 1.98 -13.59 -8.11
CA ARG A 30 1.02 -14.56 -8.64
C ARG A 30 -0.41 -14.18 -8.29
N GLU A 31 -0.66 -13.78 -7.05
CA GLU A 31 -1.96 -13.35 -6.60
C GLU A 31 -2.40 -12.04 -7.28
N ALA A 32 -1.50 -11.07 -7.41
CA ALA A 32 -1.76 -9.83 -8.13
C ALA A 32 -2.08 -10.09 -9.61
N TYR A 33 -1.28 -10.92 -10.29
CA TYR A 33 -1.50 -11.29 -11.70
C TYR A 33 -2.86 -11.96 -11.90
N ARG A 34 -3.19 -12.96 -11.06
CA ARG A 34 -4.48 -13.66 -11.13
C ARG A 34 -5.65 -12.68 -11.02
N TYR A 35 -5.59 -11.80 -10.00
CA TYR A 35 -6.63 -10.81 -9.78
C TYR A 35 -6.78 -9.81 -10.93
N LEU A 36 -5.67 -9.32 -11.49
CA LEU A 36 -5.67 -8.34 -12.58
C LEU A 36 -6.12 -8.92 -13.92
N THR A 37 -5.95 -10.23 -14.14
CA THR A 37 -6.35 -10.92 -15.38
C THR A 37 -7.77 -11.47 -15.34
N GLU A 38 -8.39 -11.54 -14.16
CA GLU A 38 -9.81 -11.93 -14.05
C GLU A 38 -10.70 -10.80 -14.57
N LYS A 39 -11.65 -11.17 -15.46
CA LYS A 39 -12.67 -10.22 -15.94
C LYS A 39 -13.59 -9.81 -14.79
N LYS A 40 -13.68 -8.53 -14.53
CA LYS A 40 -14.58 -7.97 -13.52
C LYS A 40 -15.66 -7.13 -14.20
N ASN A 41 -16.91 -7.46 -13.89
CA ASN A 41 -18.05 -6.63 -14.25
C ASN A 41 -18.41 -5.81 -13.01
N THR A 42 -17.72 -4.69 -12.79
CA THR A 42 -18.04 -3.77 -11.69
C THR A 42 -18.35 -2.39 -12.23
N ASP A 43 -19.40 -1.75 -11.71
CA ASP A 43 -19.77 -0.37 -12.03
C ASP A 43 -18.89 0.66 -11.31
N SER A 44 -17.92 0.21 -10.50
CA SER A 44 -17.03 1.04 -9.71
C SER A 44 -15.57 0.70 -9.99
N ILE A 45 -14.69 1.70 -9.89
CA ILE A 45 -13.26 1.47 -9.98
C ILE A 45 -12.82 0.63 -8.78
N GLU A 46 -12.30 -0.55 -9.08
CA GLU A 46 -11.78 -1.50 -8.11
C GLU A 46 -10.31 -1.77 -8.40
N ILE A 47 -9.48 -1.58 -7.38
CA ILE A 47 -8.06 -1.90 -7.42
C ILE A 47 -7.76 -3.01 -6.42
N CYS A 48 -6.57 -3.59 -6.48
CA CYS A 48 -6.10 -4.48 -5.44
C CYS A 48 -4.83 -3.98 -4.77
N MET A 49 -4.62 -4.46 -3.56
CA MET A 49 -3.40 -4.28 -2.80
C MET A 49 -2.95 -5.65 -2.30
N VAL A 50 -1.67 -5.97 -2.44
CA VAL A 50 -1.13 -7.15 -1.77
C VAL A 50 -0.85 -6.81 -0.32
N GLY A 51 -1.58 -7.48 0.59
CA GLY A 51 -1.42 -7.38 2.03
C GLY A 51 -0.46 -8.45 2.53
N PHE A 52 0.63 -8.03 3.15
CA PHE A 52 1.61 -8.91 3.78
C PHE A 52 1.26 -9.13 5.24
N VAL A 53 1.73 -10.23 5.81
CA VAL A 53 1.63 -10.47 7.25
C VAL A 53 2.69 -9.63 7.94
N LEU A 54 2.33 -8.83 8.93
CA LEU A 54 3.22 -7.87 9.60
C LEU A 54 4.55 -8.52 10.04
N LYS A 55 4.51 -9.69 10.70
CA LYS A 55 5.72 -10.39 11.17
C LYS A 55 6.72 -10.71 10.05
N ASN A 56 6.25 -10.86 8.81
CA ASN A 56 7.09 -11.15 7.64
C ASN A 56 7.71 -9.87 7.03
N THR A 57 7.51 -8.73 7.65
CA THR A 57 7.99 -7.41 7.19
C THR A 57 8.76 -6.65 8.28
N LEU A 58 8.93 -7.25 9.45
CA LEU A 58 9.65 -6.64 10.57
C LEU A 58 11.16 -6.78 10.38
N SER A 59 11.91 -5.83 10.93
CA SER A 59 13.37 -5.84 10.97
C SER A 59 13.87 -6.35 12.31
N GLU A 60 14.99 -7.05 12.30
CA GLU A 60 15.73 -7.42 13.52
C GLU A 60 16.57 -6.21 14.04
N ASN A 61 16.73 -5.17 13.22
CA ASN A 61 17.62 -4.03 13.48
C ASN A 61 16.91 -2.78 14.03
N GLY A 62 15.63 -2.91 14.41
CA GLY A 62 14.88 -1.79 15.03
C GLY A 62 13.47 -1.60 14.49
N GLY A 63 12.86 -0.50 14.92
CA GLY A 63 11.48 -0.17 14.57
C GLY A 63 11.31 0.20 13.10
N VAL A 64 10.22 -0.31 12.50
CA VAL A 64 9.85 -0.07 11.11
C VAL A 64 8.58 0.74 11.00
N THR A 65 8.33 1.36 9.84
CA THR A 65 7.08 2.04 9.50
C THR A 65 6.27 1.17 8.53
N ARG A 66 4.99 0.91 8.85
CA ARG A 66 4.11 0.08 8.01
C ARG A 66 2.70 0.68 7.91
N GLY A 67 2.06 0.47 6.77
CA GLY A 67 0.64 0.77 6.59
C GLY A 67 -0.23 -0.34 7.19
N LEU A 68 -0.65 -0.22 8.45
CA LEU A 68 -1.55 -1.18 9.07
C LEU A 68 -2.92 -1.13 8.41
N CYS A 69 -3.42 -2.28 7.96
CA CYS A 69 -4.66 -2.40 7.22
C CYS A 69 -5.79 -2.96 8.07
N GLN A 70 -6.98 -2.36 7.95
CA GLN A 70 -8.23 -2.95 8.42
C GLN A 70 -8.98 -3.49 7.20
N VAL A 71 -9.43 -4.74 7.29
CA VAL A 71 -10.04 -5.48 6.20
C VAL A 71 -11.36 -6.06 6.68
N ASP A 72 -12.42 -5.91 5.89
CA ASP A 72 -13.71 -6.51 6.19
C ASP A 72 -13.76 -8.02 5.89
N ASP A 73 -14.90 -8.66 6.23
CA ASP A 73 -15.11 -10.11 6.03
C ASP A 73 -15.08 -10.51 4.54
N ASN A 74 -15.29 -9.56 3.63
CA ASN A 74 -15.21 -9.78 2.18
C ASN A 74 -13.77 -9.59 1.64
N GLY A 75 -12.82 -9.25 2.52
CA GLY A 75 -11.44 -8.97 2.14
C GLY A 75 -11.25 -7.63 1.47
N MET A 76 -12.14 -6.66 1.73
CA MET A 76 -12.01 -5.30 1.22
C MET A 76 -11.31 -4.43 2.26
N LEU A 77 -10.40 -3.58 1.80
CA LEU A 77 -9.71 -2.61 2.64
C LEU A 77 -10.72 -1.55 3.13
N THR A 78 -10.86 -1.40 4.42
CA THR A 78 -11.71 -0.37 5.04
C THR A 78 -10.89 0.81 5.56
N ARG A 79 -9.65 0.56 5.96
CA ARG A 79 -8.75 1.60 6.46
C ARG A 79 -7.29 1.17 6.32
N ILE A 80 -6.43 2.17 6.07
CA ILE A 80 -4.97 2.02 6.15
C ILE A 80 -4.42 3.15 7.02
N VAL A 81 -3.54 2.80 7.96
CA VAL A 81 -2.92 3.77 8.87
C VAL A 81 -1.42 3.55 8.86
N GLU A 82 -0.69 4.55 8.39
CA GLU A 82 0.75 4.55 8.50
C GLU A 82 1.17 4.61 9.96
N THR A 83 1.90 3.61 10.40
CA THR A 83 2.27 3.42 11.80
C THR A 83 3.78 3.24 11.88
N GLN A 84 4.40 4.12 12.66
CA GLN A 84 5.85 4.16 12.87
C GLN A 84 6.27 3.36 14.09
N ASN A 85 7.57 3.07 14.18
CA ASN A 85 8.20 2.44 15.33
C ASN A 85 7.58 1.09 15.73
N ILE A 86 7.28 0.25 14.74
CA ILE A 86 6.80 -1.11 14.98
C ILE A 86 8.01 -2.02 15.12
N GLU A 87 8.16 -2.64 16.28
CA GLU A 87 9.22 -3.59 16.60
C GLU A 87 8.65 -4.99 16.74
N LYS A 88 9.53 -5.98 16.58
CA LYS A 88 9.23 -7.38 16.85
C LYS A 88 9.01 -7.57 18.35
N GLY A 89 7.90 -8.16 18.71
CA GLY A 89 7.60 -8.59 20.08
C GLY A 89 7.77 -10.10 20.24
N ASP A 90 7.34 -10.62 21.39
CA ASP A 90 7.35 -12.04 21.68
C ASP A 90 6.19 -12.76 20.97
N ASP A 91 6.44 -14.00 20.50
CA ASP A 91 5.48 -14.89 19.86
C ASP A 91 4.74 -14.25 18.67
N SER A 92 3.40 -14.14 18.80
CA SER A 92 2.51 -13.59 17.76
C SER A 92 2.24 -12.09 17.94
N LYS A 93 3.16 -11.34 18.55
CA LYS A 93 2.95 -9.93 18.88
C LYS A 93 3.99 -9.05 18.20
N ALA A 94 3.56 -7.83 17.86
CA ALA A 94 4.44 -6.74 17.53
C ALA A 94 4.14 -5.57 18.47
N ILE A 95 5.11 -4.69 18.65
CA ILE A 95 5.04 -3.58 19.62
C ILE A 95 5.20 -2.27 18.85
N ILE A 96 4.23 -1.39 18.99
CA ILE A 96 4.35 -0.02 18.52
C ILE A 96 4.93 0.80 19.69
N LYS A 97 6.15 1.29 19.51
CA LYS A 97 6.81 2.16 20.49
C LYS A 97 6.27 3.59 20.41
N GLY A 98 5.89 4.14 21.54
CA GLY A 98 5.35 5.51 21.57
C GLY A 98 5.64 6.25 22.88
N ASP A 99 5.72 7.57 22.80
CA ASP A 99 6.00 8.44 23.96
C ASP A 99 4.97 8.32 25.09
N SER A 100 3.73 7.97 24.75
CA SER A 100 2.63 7.77 25.70
C SER A 100 2.52 6.33 26.20
N GLY A 101 3.48 5.47 25.87
CA GLY A 101 3.51 4.04 26.19
C GLY A 101 3.41 3.13 24.96
N ASP A 102 3.88 1.92 25.14
CA ASP A 102 3.90 0.90 24.10
C ASP A 102 2.52 0.31 23.87
N ARG A 103 2.20 0.05 22.60
CA ARG A 103 0.96 -0.62 22.16
C ARG A 103 1.28 -1.98 21.55
N ILE A 104 0.60 -3.01 22.03
CA ILE A 104 0.73 -4.36 21.46
C ILE A 104 -0.28 -4.51 20.32
N ILE A 105 0.17 -5.07 19.21
CA ILE A 105 -0.65 -5.44 18.06
C ILE A 105 -0.39 -6.88 17.65
N ASP A 106 -1.35 -7.46 16.94
CA ASP A 106 -1.22 -8.80 16.38
C ASP A 106 -0.19 -8.81 15.23
N ALA A 107 0.83 -9.65 15.35
CA ALA A 107 1.86 -9.79 14.33
C ALA A 107 1.36 -10.47 13.03
N ASP A 108 0.17 -11.06 13.05
CA ASP A 108 -0.51 -11.58 11.87
C ASP A 108 -1.41 -10.54 11.17
N SER A 109 -1.44 -9.29 11.67
CA SER A 109 -2.17 -8.19 11.04
C SER A 109 -1.71 -7.95 9.60
N PRO A 110 -2.64 -7.65 8.67
CA PRO A 110 -2.28 -7.30 7.30
C PRO A 110 -1.65 -5.90 7.24
N VAL A 111 -0.57 -5.78 6.45
CA VAL A 111 0.12 -4.51 6.20
C VAL A 111 0.31 -4.26 4.72
N SER A 112 0.29 -3.00 4.33
CA SER A 112 0.67 -2.55 3.00
C SER A 112 2.18 -2.35 2.92
N MET A 113 2.76 -2.92 1.87
CA MET A 113 4.14 -2.71 1.46
C MET A 113 4.22 -2.00 0.11
N ASN A 114 3.21 -1.17 -0.19
CA ASN A 114 3.11 -0.37 -1.41
C ASN A 114 3.06 -1.20 -2.73
N MET A 115 2.44 -2.38 -2.68
CA MET A 115 2.21 -3.23 -3.85
C MET A 115 0.74 -3.12 -4.28
N TRP A 116 0.46 -2.39 -5.38
CA TRP A 116 -0.88 -2.02 -5.82
C TRP A 116 -1.15 -2.46 -7.25
N GLY A 117 -2.25 -3.18 -7.47
CA GLY A 117 -2.71 -3.57 -8.80
C GLY A 117 -3.87 -2.69 -9.26
N MET A 118 -3.75 -2.15 -10.46
CA MET A 118 -4.67 -1.14 -11.01
C MET A 118 -5.00 -1.43 -12.47
N SER A 119 -6.12 -0.87 -12.93
CA SER A 119 -6.44 -0.79 -14.35
C SER A 119 -6.12 0.60 -14.92
N PRO A 120 -6.01 0.76 -16.25
CA PRO A 120 -5.68 2.05 -16.87
C PRO A 120 -6.66 3.19 -16.52
N GLU A 121 -7.91 2.87 -16.21
CA GLU A 121 -8.91 3.85 -15.78
C GLU A 121 -8.48 4.62 -14.53
N PHE A 122 -7.63 4.02 -13.70
CA PHE A 122 -7.10 4.67 -12.50
C PHE A 122 -6.22 5.88 -12.81
N PHE A 123 -5.65 5.99 -14.02
CA PHE A 123 -4.91 7.17 -14.43
C PHE A 123 -5.76 8.44 -14.45
N THR A 124 -7.06 8.33 -14.74
CA THR A 124 -7.97 9.49 -14.67
C THR A 124 -8.10 10.02 -13.24
N ILE A 125 -8.16 9.12 -12.28
CA ILE A 125 -8.18 9.49 -10.84
C ILE A 125 -6.86 10.11 -10.42
N LEU A 126 -5.73 9.53 -10.84
CA LEU A 126 -4.40 10.07 -10.53
C LEU A 126 -4.22 11.47 -11.10
N ASP A 127 -4.69 11.71 -12.31
CA ASP A 127 -4.60 13.01 -13.00
C ASP A 127 -5.36 14.09 -12.23
N SER A 128 -6.65 13.87 -11.99
CA SER A 128 -7.51 14.79 -11.23
C SER A 128 -6.97 15.02 -9.81
N GLY A 129 -6.54 13.97 -9.13
CA GLY A 129 -5.97 14.07 -7.79
C GLY A 129 -4.64 14.83 -7.77
N PHE A 130 -3.85 14.76 -8.84
CA PHE A 130 -2.61 15.52 -8.97
C PHE A 130 -2.87 17.02 -9.17
N GLU A 131 -3.86 17.37 -9.99
CA GLU A 131 -4.31 18.76 -10.14
C GLU A 131 -4.78 19.36 -8.81
N GLU A 132 -5.58 18.62 -8.04
CA GLU A 132 -6.03 19.03 -6.71
C GLU A 132 -4.86 19.18 -5.73
N PHE A 133 -3.91 18.25 -5.77
CA PHE A 133 -2.71 18.30 -4.93
C PHE A 133 -1.89 19.57 -5.23
N LEU A 134 -1.65 19.86 -6.51
CA LEU A 134 -0.92 21.06 -6.91
C LEU A 134 -1.65 22.34 -6.47
N ALA A 135 -2.97 22.40 -6.63
CA ALA A 135 -3.77 23.56 -6.23
C ALA A 135 -3.74 23.84 -4.71
N LYS A 136 -3.50 22.80 -3.90
CA LYS A 136 -3.41 22.89 -2.43
C LYS A 136 -1.97 23.06 -1.92
N THR A 137 -0.98 22.86 -2.78
CA THR A 137 0.42 22.97 -2.41
C THR A 137 0.84 24.42 -2.37
N GLU A 138 1.41 24.85 -1.24
CA GLU A 138 1.92 26.22 -1.06
C GLU A 138 3.07 26.49 -2.03
N GLU A 139 3.11 27.70 -2.59
CA GLU A 139 4.18 28.15 -3.47
C GLU A 139 5.54 28.05 -2.76
N GLY A 140 6.51 27.42 -3.41
CA GLY A 140 7.86 27.21 -2.84
C GLY A 140 8.01 25.97 -1.94
N ASN A 141 6.96 25.19 -1.70
CA ASN A 141 7.08 23.93 -0.97
C ASN A 141 7.67 22.82 -1.84
N LEU A 142 9.01 22.76 -1.91
CA LEU A 142 9.75 21.75 -2.69
C LEU A 142 9.73 20.34 -2.08
N LYS A 143 9.17 20.18 -0.87
CA LYS A 143 9.08 18.88 -0.17
C LYS A 143 7.69 18.26 -0.26
N ALA A 144 6.75 18.90 -0.95
CA ALA A 144 5.41 18.34 -1.12
C ALA A 144 5.48 17.06 -1.98
N GLU A 145 4.84 15.99 -1.49
CA GLU A 145 4.81 14.70 -2.15
C GLU A 145 3.38 14.26 -2.44
N TYR A 146 3.08 13.93 -3.70
CA TYR A 146 1.82 13.32 -4.09
C TYR A 146 1.87 11.81 -3.85
N LEU A 147 1.53 11.42 -2.62
CA LEU A 147 1.62 10.04 -2.15
C LEU A 147 0.40 9.22 -2.58
N LEU A 148 0.64 8.07 -3.21
CA LEU A 148 -0.41 7.14 -3.64
C LEU A 148 -1.26 6.61 -2.46
N PRO A 149 -0.68 6.17 -1.32
CA PRO A 149 -1.46 5.71 -0.18
C PRO A 149 -2.40 6.78 0.40
N THR A 150 -1.99 8.05 0.37
CA THR A 150 -2.81 9.18 0.83
C THR A 150 -4.02 9.37 -0.06
N LEU A 151 -3.83 9.39 -1.38
CA LEU A 151 -4.93 9.47 -2.34
C LEU A 151 -5.91 8.29 -2.19
N ILE A 152 -5.39 7.08 -2.12
CA ILE A 152 -6.23 5.87 -1.94
C ILE A 152 -7.02 5.95 -0.64
N GLY A 153 -6.39 6.36 0.46
CA GLY A 153 -7.06 6.53 1.76
C GLY A 153 -8.20 7.54 1.71
N GLN A 154 -8.01 8.66 1.03
CA GLN A 154 -9.05 9.66 0.82
C GLN A 154 -10.22 9.09 -0.01
N LEU A 155 -9.94 8.46 -1.14
CA LEU A 155 -10.97 7.87 -2.01
C LEU A 155 -11.77 6.75 -1.34
N LEU A 156 -11.13 5.96 -0.46
CA LEU A 156 -11.81 4.97 0.38
C LEU A 156 -12.80 5.63 1.33
N GLN A 157 -12.38 6.70 2.03
CA GLN A 157 -13.25 7.45 2.96
C GLN A 157 -14.43 8.10 2.24
N GLU A 158 -14.24 8.56 1.02
CA GLU A 158 -15.29 9.14 0.16
C GLU A 158 -16.19 8.09 -0.50
N GLY A 159 -15.89 6.79 -0.34
CA GLY A 159 -16.64 5.69 -0.98
C GLY A 159 -16.50 5.63 -2.51
N ARG A 160 -15.50 6.29 -3.07
CA ARG A 160 -15.24 6.41 -4.52
C ARG A 160 -14.35 5.31 -5.08
N LEU A 161 -13.72 4.54 -4.21
CA LEU A 161 -12.80 3.47 -4.57
C LEU A 161 -13.06 2.25 -3.72
N LYS A 162 -12.95 1.07 -4.33
CA LYS A 162 -12.88 -0.21 -3.62
C LYS A 162 -11.50 -0.82 -3.79
N VAL A 163 -10.95 -1.34 -2.70
CA VAL A 163 -9.64 -1.98 -2.70
C VAL A 163 -9.76 -3.40 -2.18
N LYS A 164 -9.51 -4.39 -3.03
CA LYS A 164 -9.41 -5.79 -2.63
C LYS A 164 -8.03 -6.07 -2.03
N VAL A 165 -8.00 -6.61 -0.82
CA VAL A 165 -6.75 -7.05 -0.19
C VAL A 165 -6.47 -8.49 -0.57
N LEU A 166 -5.35 -8.72 -1.26
CA LEU A 166 -4.83 -10.03 -1.62
C LEU A 166 -3.82 -10.44 -0.55
N LYS A 167 -4.04 -11.58 0.09
CA LYS A 167 -3.15 -12.03 1.18
C LYS A 167 -1.93 -12.72 0.61
N SER A 168 -0.73 -12.28 1.01
CA SER A 168 0.52 -12.97 0.77
C SER A 168 1.17 -13.39 2.08
N ARG A 169 1.77 -14.59 2.08
CA ARG A 169 2.60 -15.10 3.17
C ARG A 169 4.09 -15.00 2.87
N ASP A 170 4.43 -14.41 1.73
CA ASP A 170 5.82 -14.16 1.38
C ASP A 170 6.50 -13.27 2.43
N GLN A 171 7.80 -13.42 2.54
CA GLN A 171 8.63 -12.45 3.23
C GLN A 171 8.85 -11.25 2.33
N TRP A 172 8.77 -10.07 2.92
CA TRP A 172 9.15 -8.84 2.29
C TRP A 172 10.40 -8.27 2.97
N PHE A 173 11.30 -7.73 2.19
CA PHE A 173 12.43 -6.94 2.70
C PHE A 173 12.84 -5.90 1.66
N GLY A 174 13.29 -4.73 2.14
CA GLY A 174 13.95 -3.71 1.33
C GLY A 174 15.36 -4.17 0.96
N VAL A 175 15.86 -3.66 -0.15
CA VAL A 175 17.26 -3.88 -0.59
C VAL A 175 17.97 -2.54 -0.78
N THR A 176 17.51 -1.51 -0.06
CA THR A 176 18.01 -0.14 -0.17
C THR A 176 19.39 0.02 0.46
N TYR A 177 19.64 -0.69 1.56
CA TYR A 177 20.89 -0.65 2.31
C TYR A 177 21.56 -2.03 2.35
N LYS A 178 22.88 -2.03 2.52
CA LYS A 178 23.68 -3.25 2.55
C LYS A 178 23.33 -4.15 3.76
N GLU A 179 22.77 -3.55 4.80
CA GLU A 179 22.35 -4.21 6.03
C GLU A 179 20.95 -4.87 5.90
N ASP A 180 20.17 -4.57 4.84
CA ASP A 180 18.89 -5.18 4.51
C ASP A 180 19.10 -6.55 3.84
#